data_7dffcad7c3013e2de5fc7e040508637f
#
_entry.id   7dffcad7c3013e2de5fc7e040508637f
#
_cell.length_a   1.000
_cell.length_b   1.000
_cell.length_c   1.000
_cell.angle_alpha   90.00
_cell.angle_beta   90.00
_cell.angle_gamma   90.00
#
_symmetry.space_group_name_H-M   'P 1'
#
loop_
_entity.id
_entity.type
_entity.pdbx_description
1 polymer ?
#
loop_
_entity_poly.entity_id
_entity_poly.type
_entity_poly.pdbx_seq_one_letter_code
_entity_poly.pdbx_strand_id
1 'polypeptide(L)'
;MIEFDNTLARRRALQFMAGGAAAIALPRVVRAQGAKQAYKVSVGRIPWAAGNSPMTQYMINNKLFEKRAAELGYDLTVEWREYPTALPMVEAVVGNNLDMGMWGNTPIIRAISAKLPISLMVVGEGHLRFVIATRKGSPLRTLQDLKGKTVGTLLGGDPYNAMSQMFRHELGSANPKDHDIKIVNMTTLAQAASVPTGTDATCAIYPSYLAAEPTGTVAIMNSFGFTEGHYEGPLGKGAGIMLPSVKKSAFYPDGYYLHRSFWLAHNALTEKHPNVVVAFLMAQQEAVAALTAMNPGAVSQLVKEYWKLDAEAGAKVVKDDVLFARGWAWPTENDARAVLETSKYLVDNKVIPEPLAWSQVKGAFERTAPLVKQAYERMGSKPAASEFVRTDTADLRGLPLWQMNQWTERS
;
A
#
# COMPACT_ATOMS: atom_id res chain seq x y z
N MET A 1 -52.42 -3.23 68.21
CA MET A 1 -53.32 -2.81 67.15
C MET A 1 -52.91 -1.43 66.74
N ILE A 2 -52.13 -1.32 65.69
CA ILE A 2 -51.60 -0.05 65.14
C ILE A 2 -52.31 0.14 63.82
N GLU A 3 -53.24 1.09 63.74
CA GLU A 3 -53.88 1.53 62.52
C GLU A 3 -52.89 2.31 61.69
N PHE A 4 -52.60 1.82 60.47
CA PHE A 4 -51.85 2.56 59.47
C PHE A 4 -52.78 3.53 58.75
N ASP A 5 -52.49 4.80 58.86
CA ASP A 5 -53.18 5.91 58.21
C ASP A 5 -52.93 5.89 56.70
N ASN A 6 -53.99 5.52 55.95
CA ASN A 6 -53.99 5.29 54.52
C ASN A 6 -54.22 6.58 53.71
N THR A 7 -54.17 7.77 54.38
CA THR A 7 -54.52 9.05 53.72
C THR A 7 -53.32 9.69 53.01
N LEU A 8 -52.07 9.40 53.43
CA LEU A 8 -50.90 9.92 52.79
C LEU A 8 -50.50 9.20 51.48
N ALA A 9 -50.88 7.91 51.34
CA ALA A 9 -50.59 7.13 50.13
C ALA A 9 -51.54 7.55 48.95
N ARG A 10 -52.76 7.95 49.23
CA ARG A 10 -53.71 8.41 48.20
C ARG A 10 -53.39 9.82 47.68
N ARG A 11 -52.85 10.71 48.50
CA ARG A 11 -52.42 12.06 48.05
C ARG A 11 -51.17 12.03 47.16
N ARG A 12 -50.26 11.10 47.39
CA ARG A 12 -49.08 10.94 46.53
C ARG A 12 -49.38 10.28 45.19
N ALA A 13 -50.37 9.39 45.10
CA ALA A 13 -50.82 8.75 43.86
C ALA A 13 -51.51 9.74 42.92
N LEU A 14 -52.25 10.72 43.43
CA LEU A 14 -52.89 11.74 42.61
C LEU A 14 -51.95 12.86 42.12
N GLN A 15 -50.82 13.08 42.75
CA GLN A 15 -49.82 14.02 42.27
C GLN A 15 -48.93 13.46 41.11
N PHE A 16 -48.87 12.13 40.96
CA PHE A 16 -48.15 11.50 39.83
C PHE A 16 -49.00 11.36 38.55
N MET A 17 -50.31 11.54 38.62
CA MET A 17 -51.14 11.48 37.44
C MET A 17 -51.44 12.82 36.76
N ALA A 18 -51.04 13.94 37.35
CA ALA A 18 -51.24 15.27 36.76
C ALA A 18 -49.98 15.80 36.03
N GLY A 19 -48.85 15.05 36.03
CA GLY A 19 -47.62 15.41 35.36
C GLY A 19 -47.37 14.69 33.99
N GLY A 20 -48.28 13.88 33.55
CA GLY A 20 -48.07 12.97 32.44
C GLY A 20 -48.68 13.37 31.07
N ALA A 21 -49.04 14.64 30.85
CA ALA A 21 -49.68 15.04 29.61
C ALA A 21 -49.11 16.28 28.94
N ALA A 22 -47.81 16.47 29.02
CA ALA A 22 -47.08 17.40 28.15
C ALA A 22 -45.77 16.77 27.64
N ALA A 23 -45.85 15.55 27.10
CA ALA A 23 -44.90 15.12 26.11
C ALA A 23 -45.16 15.96 24.87
N ILE A 24 -44.53 17.15 24.84
CA ILE A 24 -44.35 17.88 23.59
C ILE A 24 -43.75 16.88 22.64
N ALA A 25 -44.56 16.41 21.69
CA ALA A 25 -44.07 15.74 20.50
C ALA A 25 -43.25 16.78 19.76
N LEU A 26 -41.97 16.89 20.13
CA LEU A 26 -40.96 17.49 19.26
C LEU A 26 -41.11 16.70 17.95
N PRO A 27 -41.45 17.36 16.85
CA PRO A 27 -41.40 16.68 15.58
C PRO A 27 -40.03 16.09 15.50
N ARG A 28 -39.90 14.76 15.55
CA ARG A 28 -38.76 14.09 15.04
C ARG A 28 -38.66 14.59 13.61
N VAL A 29 -37.76 15.57 13.39
CA VAL A 29 -37.30 15.86 12.06
C VAL A 29 -36.62 14.58 11.63
N VAL A 30 -37.41 13.67 11.08
CA VAL A 30 -36.95 12.64 10.20
C VAL A 30 -36.37 13.46 9.07
N ARG A 31 -35.08 13.78 9.16
CA ARG A 31 -34.34 14.20 7.98
C ARG A 31 -34.63 13.11 6.98
N ALA A 32 -35.55 13.37 6.06
CA ALA A 32 -35.66 12.58 4.86
C ALA A 32 -34.23 12.50 4.34
N GLN A 33 -33.60 11.33 4.43
CA GLN A 33 -32.34 11.09 3.76
C GLN A 33 -32.65 11.37 2.31
N GLY A 34 -32.19 12.53 1.83
CA GLY A 34 -32.37 12.91 0.43
C GLY A 34 -31.91 11.74 -0.43
N ALA A 35 -32.54 11.53 -1.57
CA ALA A 35 -32.17 10.45 -2.49
C ALA A 35 -30.66 10.50 -2.69
N LYS A 36 -29.99 9.35 -2.45
CA LYS A 36 -28.54 9.25 -2.62
C LYS A 36 -28.17 9.53 -4.07
N GLN A 37 -27.09 10.22 -4.28
CA GLN A 37 -26.58 10.49 -5.62
C GLN A 37 -26.03 9.21 -6.22
N ALA A 38 -26.64 8.70 -7.29
CA ALA A 38 -26.10 7.58 -8.04
C ALA A 38 -24.79 7.99 -8.72
N TYR A 39 -23.73 7.20 -8.52
CA TYR A 39 -22.44 7.44 -9.15
C TYR A 39 -21.72 6.13 -9.44
N LYS A 40 -21.07 6.05 -10.61
CA LYS A 40 -20.22 4.92 -11.00
C LYS A 40 -18.78 5.34 -10.93
N VAL A 41 -17.94 4.59 -10.19
CA VAL A 41 -16.51 4.82 -10.08
C VAL A 41 -15.73 3.59 -10.57
N SER A 42 -14.68 3.81 -11.34
CA SER A 42 -13.77 2.76 -11.82
C SER A 42 -12.47 2.77 -11.01
N VAL A 43 -12.08 1.59 -10.49
CA VAL A 43 -10.92 1.42 -9.62
C VAL A 43 -10.01 0.32 -10.15
N GLY A 44 -8.76 0.68 -10.46
CA GLY A 44 -7.74 -0.25 -10.90
C GLY A 44 -7.03 -0.93 -9.75
N ARG A 45 -6.77 -2.23 -9.86
CA ARG A 45 -6.00 -3.01 -8.91
C ARG A 45 -5.02 -3.95 -9.60
N ILE A 46 -3.98 -4.35 -8.88
CA ILE A 46 -3.01 -5.36 -9.31
C ILE A 46 -3.09 -6.52 -8.31
N PRO A 47 -3.93 -7.55 -8.54
CA PRO A 47 -4.21 -8.57 -7.54
C PRO A 47 -3.02 -9.50 -7.24
N TRP A 48 -1.96 -9.46 -8.05
CA TRP A 48 -0.72 -10.21 -7.83
C TRP A 48 0.30 -9.45 -6.96
N ALA A 49 0.08 -8.15 -6.70
CA ALA A 49 0.93 -7.37 -5.79
C ALA A 49 0.75 -7.82 -4.35
N ALA A 50 1.77 -7.60 -3.49
CA ALA A 50 1.70 -7.97 -2.08
C ALA A 50 0.66 -7.12 -1.30
N GLY A 51 0.90 -6.64 -0.15
CA GLY A 51 0.02 -5.94 0.80
C GLY A 51 -1.30 -5.32 0.34
N ASN A 52 -1.33 -4.79 -0.87
CA ASN A 52 -2.54 -4.21 -1.44
C ASN A 52 -3.63 -5.25 -1.76
N SER A 53 -3.24 -6.44 -2.25
CA SER A 53 -4.19 -7.40 -2.80
C SER A 53 -5.17 -7.95 -1.77
N PRO A 54 -4.76 -8.42 -0.59
CA PRO A 54 -5.71 -8.85 0.45
C PRO A 54 -6.62 -7.70 0.91
N MET A 55 -6.10 -6.48 1.00
CA MET A 55 -6.85 -5.31 1.41
C MET A 55 -7.97 -4.99 0.41
N THR A 56 -7.65 -4.91 -0.88
CA THR A 56 -8.65 -4.67 -1.91
C THR A 56 -9.66 -5.80 -2.02
N GLN A 57 -9.21 -7.06 -1.90
CA GLN A 57 -10.13 -8.19 -1.92
C GLN A 57 -11.09 -8.17 -0.72
N TYR A 58 -10.61 -7.80 0.47
CA TYR A 58 -11.45 -7.62 1.64
C TYR A 58 -12.48 -6.50 1.44
N MET A 59 -12.06 -5.36 0.86
CA MET A 59 -12.97 -4.26 0.52
C MET A 59 -14.07 -4.70 -0.44
N ILE A 60 -13.70 -5.48 -1.48
CA ILE A 60 -14.65 -6.01 -2.48
C ILE A 60 -15.65 -6.97 -1.82
N ASN A 61 -15.15 -7.97 -1.10
CA ASN A 61 -15.97 -9.02 -0.50
C ASN A 61 -16.99 -8.45 0.49
N ASN A 62 -16.64 -7.38 1.17
CA ASN A 62 -17.47 -6.74 2.19
C ASN A 62 -18.19 -5.48 1.70
N LYS A 63 -18.03 -5.10 0.43
CA LYS A 63 -18.59 -3.86 -0.16
C LYS A 63 -18.32 -2.62 0.72
N LEU A 64 -17.08 -2.51 1.23
CA LEU A 64 -16.76 -1.46 2.20
C LEU A 64 -16.83 -0.08 1.55
N PHE A 65 -16.38 0.05 0.30
CA PHE A 65 -16.40 1.32 -0.40
C PHE A 65 -17.83 1.81 -0.62
N GLU A 66 -18.73 0.94 -1.10
CA GLU A 66 -20.13 1.26 -1.30
C GLU A 66 -20.83 1.61 0.03
N LYS A 67 -20.53 0.88 1.12
CA LYS A 67 -21.06 1.17 2.45
C LYS A 67 -20.66 2.55 2.93
N ARG A 68 -19.35 2.89 2.84
CA ARG A 68 -18.84 4.20 3.26
C ARG A 68 -19.34 5.34 2.37
N ALA A 69 -19.49 5.09 1.07
CA ALA A 69 -20.08 6.06 0.15
C ALA A 69 -21.55 6.34 0.49
N ALA A 70 -22.30 5.30 0.88
CA ALA A 70 -23.70 5.45 1.31
C ALA A 70 -23.86 6.33 2.55
N GLU A 71 -22.90 6.32 3.49
CA GLU A 71 -22.85 7.22 4.65
C GLU A 71 -22.61 8.68 4.24
N LEU A 72 -22.02 8.90 3.06
CA LEU A 72 -21.67 10.21 2.52
C LEU A 72 -22.64 10.68 1.41
N GLY A 73 -23.81 10.01 1.28
CA GLY A 73 -24.88 10.41 0.40
C GLY A 73 -24.78 9.89 -1.03
N TYR A 74 -23.96 8.87 -1.29
CA TYR A 74 -23.84 8.25 -2.62
C TYR A 74 -24.49 6.86 -2.65
N ASP A 75 -25.12 6.56 -3.77
CA ASP A 75 -25.44 5.19 -4.22
C ASP A 75 -24.38 4.79 -5.23
N LEU A 76 -23.32 4.14 -4.72
CA LEU A 76 -22.10 3.93 -5.48
C LEU A 76 -22.10 2.57 -6.16
N THR A 77 -21.81 2.56 -7.46
CA THR A 77 -21.44 1.36 -8.23
C THR A 77 -19.94 1.36 -8.45
N VAL A 78 -19.23 0.40 -7.88
CA VAL A 78 -17.78 0.28 -8.03
C VAL A 78 -17.44 -0.74 -9.10
N GLU A 79 -16.71 -0.30 -10.14
CA GLU A 79 -16.18 -1.16 -11.18
C GLU A 79 -14.68 -1.42 -10.88
N TRP A 80 -14.37 -2.59 -10.29
CA TRP A 80 -13.01 -3.03 -10.06
C TRP A 80 -12.43 -3.61 -11.33
N ARG A 81 -11.28 -3.06 -11.79
CA ARG A 81 -10.57 -3.52 -12.99
C ARG A 81 -9.20 -4.05 -12.61
N GLU A 82 -8.88 -5.24 -13.11
CA GLU A 82 -7.60 -5.90 -12.87
C GLU A 82 -6.59 -5.56 -13.96
N TYR A 83 -5.39 -5.23 -13.53
CA TYR A 83 -4.27 -4.91 -14.40
C TYR A 83 -3.08 -5.80 -14.07
N PRO A 84 -2.35 -6.33 -15.07
CA PRO A 84 -1.18 -7.19 -14.84
C PRO A 84 0.00 -6.42 -14.25
N THR A 85 0.09 -5.12 -14.55
CA THR A 85 1.13 -4.21 -14.07
C THR A 85 0.59 -2.77 -13.96
N ALA A 86 1.38 -1.87 -13.41
CA ALA A 86 0.98 -0.47 -13.28
C ALA A 86 0.91 0.29 -14.62
N LEU A 87 1.71 -0.05 -15.63
CA LEU A 87 1.79 0.74 -16.86
C LEU A 87 0.45 0.86 -17.61
N PRO A 88 -0.28 -0.23 -17.95
CA PRO A 88 -1.60 -0.09 -18.57
C PRO A 88 -2.63 0.61 -17.67
N MET A 89 -2.46 0.55 -16.35
CA MET A 89 -3.30 1.31 -15.42
C MET A 89 -3.00 2.81 -15.51
N VAL A 90 -1.73 3.21 -15.63
CA VAL A 90 -1.33 4.60 -15.87
C VAL A 90 -1.99 5.14 -17.13
N GLU A 91 -1.91 4.38 -18.22
CA GLU A 91 -2.53 4.76 -19.51
C GLU A 91 -4.05 4.93 -19.36
N ALA A 92 -4.71 4.05 -18.62
CA ALA A 92 -6.15 4.14 -18.37
C ALA A 92 -6.54 5.40 -17.56
N VAL A 93 -5.75 5.76 -16.53
CA VAL A 93 -5.99 6.99 -15.75
C VAL A 93 -5.75 8.23 -16.60
N VAL A 94 -4.64 8.28 -17.35
CA VAL A 94 -4.32 9.42 -18.22
C VAL A 94 -5.37 9.60 -19.32
N GLY A 95 -5.84 8.49 -19.88
CA GLY A 95 -6.92 8.48 -20.88
C GLY A 95 -8.32 8.76 -20.31
N ASN A 96 -8.44 9.09 -19.01
CA ASN A 96 -9.70 9.31 -18.30
C ASN A 96 -10.67 8.12 -18.38
N ASN A 97 -10.11 6.91 -18.48
CA ASN A 97 -10.85 5.66 -18.49
C ASN A 97 -10.83 4.95 -17.12
N LEU A 98 -10.11 5.51 -16.15
CA LEU A 98 -10.00 4.98 -14.80
C LEU A 98 -9.93 6.15 -13.81
N ASP A 99 -10.80 6.12 -12.80
CA ASP A 99 -10.91 7.20 -11.81
C ASP A 99 -9.86 7.10 -10.70
N MET A 100 -9.52 5.87 -10.30
CA MET A 100 -8.61 5.59 -9.19
C MET A 100 -7.73 4.38 -9.53
N GLY A 101 -6.52 4.37 -8.98
CA GLY A 101 -5.60 3.25 -9.12
C GLY A 101 -4.56 3.22 -8.03
N MET A 102 -3.77 2.15 -7.96
CA MET A 102 -2.64 2.04 -7.05
C MET A 102 -1.35 1.82 -7.85
N TRP A 103 -0.37 2.70 -7.64
CA TRP A 103 0.92 2.63 -8.31
C TRP A 103 2.07 2.62 -7.31
N GLY A 104 3.16 1.94 -7.68
CA GLY A 104 4.42 1.99 -6.94
C GLY A 104 5.25 3.24 -7.26
N ASN A 105 6.44 3.34 -6.69
CA ASN A 105 7.32 4.51 -6.80
C ASN A 105 7.58 4.93 -8.24
N THR A 106 7.97 4.00 -9.10
CA THR A 106 8.41 4.32 -10.47
C THR A 106 7.30 4.98 -11.30
N PRO A 107 6.10 4.41 -11.44
CA PRO A 107 5.03 5.06 -12.19
C PRO A 107 4.56 6.37 -11.54
N ILE A 108 4.55 6.47 -10.21
CA ILE A 108 4.20 7.71 -9.49
C ILE A 108 5.19 8.83 -9.82
N ILE A 109 6.48 8.56 -9.70
CA ILE A 109 7.53 9.55 -9.95
C ILE A 109 7.48 10.03 -11.41
N ARG A 110 7.29 9.11 -12.37
CA ARG A 110 7.09 9.47 -13.77
C ARG A 110 5.85 10.36 -13.97
N ALA A 111 4.75 10.03 -13.30
CA ALA A 111 3.52 10.80 -13.38
C ALA A 111 3.67 12.21 -12.81
N ILE A 112 4.33 12.36 -11.66
CA ILE A 112 4.63 13.69 -11.06
C ILE A 112 5.56 14.48 -11.97
N SER A 113 6.66 13.87 -12.46
CA SER A 113 7.59 14.52 -13.39
C SER A 113 6.91 14.98 -14.68
N ALA A 114 6.00 14.19 -15.23
CA ALA A 114 5.21 14.50 -16.41
C ALA A 114 3.99 15.41 -16.12
N LYS A 115 3.76 15.81 -14.87
CA LYS A 115 2.63 16.65 -14.44
C LYS A 115 1.27 16.08 -14.85
N LEU A 116 1.11 14.75 -14.75
CA LEU A 116 -0.16 14.09 -15.06
C LEU A 116 -1.28 14.54 -14.09
N PRO A 117 -2.55 14.50 -14.51
CA PRO A 117 -3.69 15.00 -13.72
C PRO A 117 -4.11 14.03 -12.61
N ILE A 118 -3.18 13.69 -11.72
CA ILE A 118 -3.39 12.76 -10.61
C ILE A 118 -3.09 13.42 -9.27
N SER A 119 -3.72 12.91 -8.22
CA SER A 119 -3.40 13.24 -6.83
C SER A 119 -3.19 11.98 -6.02
N LEU A 120 -2.11 11.94 -5.24
CA LEU A 120 -1.83 10.84 -4.32
C LEU A 120 -2.75 10.96 -3.10
N MET A 121 -3.24 9.83 -2.59
CA MET A 121 -4.22 9.82 -1.50
C MET A 121 -3.66 9.18 -0.24
N VAL A 122 -3.44 7.89 -0.28
CA VAL A 122 -3.16 7.07 0.89
C VAL A 122 -2.20 5.95 0.49
N VAL A 123 -1.39 5.50 1.44
CA VAL A 123 -0.45 4.39 1.19
C VAL A 123 -1.23 3.13 0.83
N GLY A 124 -0.95 2.56 -0.32
CA GLY A 124 -1.54 1.31 -0.78
C GLY A 124 -0.70 0.11 -0.36
N GLU A 125 0.61 0.28 -0.36
CA GLU A 125 1.58 -0.75 -0.01
C GLU A 125 2.88 -0.08 0.41
N GLY A 126 3.52 -0.60 1.45
CA GLY A 126 4.85 -0.19 1.86
C GLY A 126 5.82 -1.37 1.71
N HIS A 127 7.10 -1.13 1.72
CA HIS A 127 8.19 -2.11 1.88
C HIS A 127 8.08 -3.42 1.07
N LEU A 128 7.50 -3.39 -0.12
CA LEU A 128 7.49 -4.57 -0.97
C LEU A 128 8.93 -5.05 -1.21
N ARG A 129 9.16 -6.31 -0.92
CA ARG A 129 10.45 -6.94 -1.09
C ARG A 129 10.65 -7.40 -2.53
N PHE A 130 11.82 -7.10 -3.08
CA PHE A 130 12.27 -7.57 -4.38
C PHE A 130 13.39 -8.58 -4.18
N VAL A 131 13.34 -9.69 -4.90
CA VAL A 131 14.26 -10.81 -4.73
C VAL A 131 15.00 -11.06 -6.04
N ILE A 132 16.32 -11.04 -6.00
CA ILE A 132 17.17 -11.55 -7.08
C ILE A 132 17.36 -13.04 -6.82
N ALA A 133 16.94 -13.85 -7.78
CA ALA A 133 16.94 -15.30 -7.65
C ALA A 133 17.53 -15.99 -8.88
N THR A 134 17.98 -17.22 -8.67
CA THR A 134 18.53 -18.12 -9.70
C THR A 134 17.92 -19.50 -9.58
N ARG A 135 18.28 -20.41 -10.48
CA ARG A 135 17.85 -21.82 -10.41
C ARG A 135 18.61 -22.57 -9.31
N LYS A 136 17.95 -23.49 -8.66
CA LYS A 136 18.57 -24.46 -7.76
C LYS A 136 19.70 -25.20 -8.50
N GLY A 137 20.86 -25.31 -7.83
CA GLY A 137 22.06 -25.91 -8.45
C GLY A 137 22.91 -24.94 -9.27
N SER A 138 22.45 -23.72 -9.54
CA SER A 138 23.28 -22.68 -10.12
C SER A 138 24.49 -22.36 -9.22
N PRO A 139 25.65 -22.04 -9.75
CA PRO A 139 26.80 -21.60 -8.96
C PRO A 139 26.67 -20.14 -8.44
N LEU A 140 25.70 -19.37 -8.93
CA LEU A 140 25.51 -17.98 -8.55
C LEU A 140 25.08 -17.85 -7.08
N ARG A 141 25.84 -17.05 -6.30
CA ARG A 141 25.59 -16.84 -4.86
C ARG A 141 25.55 -15.36 -4.48
N THR A 142 26.21 -14.53 -5.26
CA THR A 142 26.36 -13.07 -4.99
C THR A 142 26.01 -12.25 -6.23
N LEU A 143 25.84 -10.94 -6.07
CA LEU A 143 25.65 -10.06 -7.22
C LEU A 143 26.89 -9.98 -8.11
N GLN A 144 28.08 -10.17 -7.56
CA GLN A 144 29.33 -10.23 -8.31
C GLN A 144 29.33 -11.38 -9.33
N ASP A 145 28.67 -12.50 -9.01
CA ASP A 145 28.56 -13.66 -9.90
C ASP A 145 27.66 -13.40 -11.11
N LEU A 146 26.89 -12.29 -11.09
CA LEU A 146 26.04 -11.90 -12.21
C LEU A 146 26.79 -11.20 -13.35
N LYS A 147 28.08 -10.87 -13.17
CA LYS A 147 28.90 -10.28 -14.25
C LYS A 147 28.93 -11.23 -15.45
N GLY A 148 28.70 -10.69 -16.64
CA GLY A 148 28.61 -11.48 -17.89
C GLY A 148 27.36 -12.35 -18.01
N LYS A 149 26.36 -12.20 -17.14
CA LYS A 149 25.15 -13.01 -17.11
C LYS A 149 23.94 -12.28 -17.67
N THR A 150 22.88 -13.05 -17.92
CA THR A 150 21.58 -12.53 -18.36
C THR A 150 20.61 -12.55 -17.19
N VAL A 151 20.07 -11.37 -16.85
CA VAL A 151 19.12 -11.18 -15.76
C VAL A 151 17.78 -10.73 -16.30
N GLY A 152 16.72 -11.45 -15.96
CA GLY A 152 15.35 -11.14 -16.33
C GLY A 152 14.66 -10.27 -15.28
N THR A 153 13.91 -9.26 -15.72
CA THR A 153 13.09 -8.43 -14.81
C THR A 153 12.02 -7.66 -15.59
N LEU A 154 11.06 -7.04 -14.90
CA LEU A 154 10.10 -6.14 -15.53
C LEU A 154 10.75 -4.77 -15.74
N LEU A 155 11.15 -4.50 -16.99
CA LEU A 155 11.76 -3.22 -17.35
C LEU A 155 10.78 -2.05 -17.14
N GLY A 156 11.31 -0.94 -16.65
CA GLY A 156 10.53 0.29 -16.41
C GLY A 156 9.62 0.23 -15.19
N GLY A 157 9.66 -0.87 -14.42
CA GLY A 157 8.93 -1.06 -13.16
C GLY A 157 9.83 -1.05 -11.92
N ASP A 158 9.22 -1.17 -10.76
CA ASP A 158 9.93 -1.19 -9.47
C ASP A 158 10.91 -2.36 -9.32
N PRO A 159 10.67 -3.59 -9.85
CA PRO A 159 11.65 -4.66 -9.77
C PRO A 159 13.00 -4.31 -10.42
N TYR A 160 12.97 -3.66 -11.60
CA TYR A 160 14.19 -3.20 -12.28
C TYR A 160 14.92 -2.15 -11.47
N ASN A 161 14.19 -1.17 -10.92
CA ASN A 161 14.81 -0.09 -10.16
C ASN A 161 15.36 -0.57 -8.81
N ALA A 162 14.66 -1.46 -8.12
CA ALA A 162 15.16 -2.09 -6.90
C ALA A 162 16.46 -2.88 -7.16
N MET A 163 16.50 -3.67 -8.24
CA MET A 163 17.69 -4.38 -8.68
C MET A 163 18.85 -3.43 -8.98
N SER A 164 18.58 -2.35 -9.71
CA SER A 164 19.60 -1.33 -10.02
C SER A 164 20.17 -0.68 -8.77
N GLN A 165 19.35 -0.46 -7.73
CA GLN A 165 19.85 0.04 -6.45
C GLN A 165 20.73 -0.99 -5.72
N MET A 166 20.36 -2.25 -5.76
CA MET A 166 21.21 -3.32 -5.24
C MET A 166 22.56 -3.35 -5.97
N PHE A 167 22.57 -3.24 -7.29
CA PHE A 167 23.80 -3.15 -8.09
C PHE A 167 24.65 -1.92 -7.72
N ARG A 168 24.04 -0.76 -7.55
CA ARG A 168 24.74 0.47 -7.15
C ARG A 168 25.52 0.26 -5.85
N HIS A 169 24.90 -0.34 -4.86
CA HIS A 169 25.51 -0.53 -3.55
C HIS A 169 26.53 -1.66 -3.50
N GLU A 170 26.29 -2.75 -4.23
CA GLU A 170 27.13 -3.95 -4.20
C GLU A 170 28.20 -3.95 -5.30
N LEU A 171 27.92 -3.34 -6.45
CA LEU A 171 28.81 -3.36 -7.60
C LEU A 171 29.40 -1.98 -7.96
N GLY A 172 28.88 -0.91 -7.33
CA GLY A 172 29.37 0.46 -7.52
C GLY A 172 28.66 1.26 -8.62
N SER A 173 27.82 0.65 -9.46
CA SER A 173 27.01 1.34 -10.47
C SER A 173 25.60 0.74 -10.54
N ALA A 174 24.60 1.59 -10.72
CA ALA A 174 23.22 1.17 -10.94
C ALA A 174 22.97 0.62 -12.36
N ASN A 175 23.85 0.94 -13.31
CA ASN A 175 23.68 0.54 -14.70
C ASN A 175 24.20 -0.89 -14.93
N PRO A 176 23.35 -1.85 -15.31
CA PRO A 176 23.79 -3.23 -15.53
C PRO A 176 24.90 -3.38 -16.58
N LYS A 177 24.94 -2.50 -17.56
CA LYS A 177 25.95 -2.53 -18.64
C LYS A 177 27.36 -2.30 -18.11
N ASP A 178 27.53 -1.54 -17.03
CA ASP A 178 28.85 -1.27 -16.42
C ASP A 178 29.43 -2.54 -15.78
N HIS A 179 28.61 -3.56 -15.62
CA HIS A 179 28.96 -4.86 -15.05
C HIS A 179 28.87 -6.00 -16.07
N ASP A 180 28.75 -5.68 -17.36
CA ASP A 180 28.52 -6.67 -18.43
C ASP A 180 27.29 -7.55 -18.16
N ILE A 181 26.26 -7.01 -17.48
CA ILE A 181 25.00 -7.72 -17.23
C ILE A 181 23.99 -7.40 -18.33
N LYS A 182 23.52 -8.43 -19.02
CA LYS A 182 22.47 -8.31 -20.02
C LYS A 182 21.10 -8.38 -19.32
N ILE A 183 20.24 -7.38 -19.58
CA ILE A 183 18.87 -7.38 -19.06
C ILE A 183 17.88 -7.82 -20.14
N VAL A 184 16.97 -8.71 -19.74
CA VAL A 184 15.86 -9.20 -20.57
C VAL A 184 14.55 -8.80 -19.92
N ASN A 185 13.65 -8.21 -20.72
CA ASN A 185 12.33 -7.83 -20.23
C ASN A 185 11.45 -9.07 -20.02
N MET A 186 10.86 -9.17 -18.82
CA MET A 186 9.81 -10.13 -18.50
C MET A 186 8.44 -9.46 -18.63
N THR A 187 7.46 -10.20 -19.13
CA THR A 187 6.13 -9.64 -19.41
C THR A 187 5.15 -9.82 -18.24
N THR A 188 5.45 -10.75 -17.33
CA THR A 188 4.62 -11.03 -16.15
C THR A 188 5.46 -11.25 -14.91
N LEU A 189 4.84 -11.05 -13.75
CA LEU A 189 5.47 -11.32 -12.44
C LEU A 189 5.83 -12.80 -12.28
N ALA A 190 4.99 -13.72 -12.76
CA ALA A 190 5.26 -15.16 -12.71
C ALA A 190 6.46 -15.55 -13.57
N GLN A 191 6.59 -14.96 -14.76
CA GLN A 191 7.76 -15.16 -15.63
C GLN A 191 9.04 -14.67 -14.95
N ALA A 192 9.00 -13.48 -14.33
CA ALA A 192 10.14 -12.92 -13.60
C ALA A 192 10.55 -13.80 -12.40
N ALA A 193 9.62 -14.53 -11.79
CA ALA A 193 9.91 -15.40 -10.65
C ALA A 193 10.48 -16.78 -11.02
N SER A 194 10.19 -17.29 -12.22
CA SER A 194 10.49 -18.68 -12.60
C SER A 194 11.89 -18.91 -13.18
N VAL A 195 12.72 -17.87 -13.34
CA VAL A 195 14.03 -17.93 -14.03
C VAL A 195 13.96 -18.68 -15.36
N PRO A 196 13.33 -18.12 -16.41
CA PRO A 196 13.08 -18.83 -17.67
C PRO A 196 14.37 -19.26 -18.38
N THR A 197 14.26 -20.23 -19.29
CA THR A 197 15.36 -20.62 -20.16
C THR A 197 15.92 -19.40 -20.91
N GLY A 198 17.26 -19.29 -20.97
CA GLY A 198 17.95 -18.13 -21.55
C GLY A 198 18.22 -16.98 -20.58
N THR A 199 17.82 -17.14 -19.30
CA THR A 199 18.25 -16.25 -18.22
C THR A 199 19.04 -17.03 -17.17
N ASP A 200 20.00 -16.38 -16.53
CA ASP A 200 20.81 -16.94 -15.45
C ASP A 200 20.20 -16.63 -14.07
N ALA A 201 19.61 -15.46 -13.97
CA ALA A 201 18.91 -14.98 -12.77
C ALA A 201 17.72 -14.09 -13.15
N THR A 202 16.87 -13.77 -12.17
CA THR A 202 15.76 -12.83 -12.35
C THR A 202 15.62 -11.96 -11.11
N CYS A 203 14.95 -10.79 -11.26
CA CYS A 203 14.46 -10.00 -10.16
C CYS A 203 12.94 -9.98 -10.15
N ALA A 204 12.33 -10.46 -9.09
CA ALA A 204 10.89 -10.61 -8.91
C ALA A 204 10.41 -10.01 -7.59
N ILE A 205 9.11 -9.79 -7.48
CA ILE A 205 8.47 -9.46 -6.20
C ILE A 205 8.37 -10.71 -5.31
N TYR A 206 8.38 -10.50 -4.01
CA TYR A 206 8.46 -11.58 -3.02
C TYR A 206 7.35 -12.63 -3.12
N PRO A 207 6.04 -12.30 -3.25
CA PRO A 207 5.01 -13.33 -3.39
C PRO A 207 5.22 -14.23 -4.61
N SER A 208 5.62 -13.63 -5.74
CA SER A 208 5.89 -14.42 -6.97
C SER A 208 7.11 -15.30 -6.82
N TYR A 209 8.17 -14.82 -6.13
CA TYR A 209 9.33 -15.62 -5.80
C TYR A 209 8.96 -16.83 -4.93
N LEU A 210 8.19 -16.64 -3.85
CA LEU A 210 7.75 -17.73 -2.99
C LEU A 210 6.91 -18.78 -3.72
N ALA A 211 6.06 -18.34 -4.67
CA ALA A 211 5.31 -19.27 -5.51
C ALA A 211 6.21 -20.10 -6.45
N ALA A 212 7.37 -19.58 -6.84
CA ALA A 212 8.33 -20.26 -7.71
C ALA A 212 9.39 -21.08 -6.92
N GLU A 213 9.61 -20.79 -5.65
CA GLU A 213 10.63 -21.46 -4.82
C GLU A 213 10.49 -23.00 -4.81
N PRO A 214 9.27 -23.58 -4.64
CA PRO A 214 9.08 -25.03 -4.70
C PRO A 214 9.46 -25.66 -6.04
N THR A 215 9.47 -24.88 -7.13
CA THR A 215 9.83 -25.35 -8.48
C THR A 215 11.32 -25.28 -8.76
N GLY A 216 12.12 -24.87 -7.78
CA GLY A 216 13.58 -24.86 -7.87
C GLY A 216 14.19 -23.47 -8.13
N THR A 217 13.52 -22.41 -7.74
CA THR A 217 14.09 -21.06 -7.69
C THR A 217 14.72 -20.82 -6.32
N VAL A 218 15.90 -20.21 -6.26
CA VAL A 218 16.66 -19.94 -5.03
C VAL A 218 17.08 -18.48 -5.01
N ALA A 219 16.81 -17.77 -3.91
CA ALA A 219 17.20 -16.38 -3.75
C ALA A 219 18.72 -16.24 -3.58
N ILE A 220 19.28 -15.22 -4.27
CA ILE A 220 20.64 -14.75 -4.07
C ILE A 220 20.65 -13.66 -2.99
N MET A 221 19.78 -12.66 -3.16
CA MET A 221 19.58 -11.58 -2.18
C MET A 221 18.24 -10.89 -2.39
N ASN A 222 17.87 -10.07 -1.45
CA ASN A 222 16.66 -9.25 -1.53
C ASN A 222 16.94 -7.75 -1.29
N SER A 223 15.98 -6.91 -1.64
CA SER A 223 16.10 -5.46 -1.54
C SER A 223 16.21 -4.92 -0.11
N PHE A 224 15.94 -5.72 0.92
CA PHE A 224 16.21 -5.37 2.32
C PHE A 224 17.68 -5.56 2.71
N GLY A 225 18.52 -6.06 1.80
CA GLY A 225 19.96 -6.20 2.00
C GLY A 225 20.35 -7.52 2.68
N PHE A 226 19.57 -8.57 2.54
CA PHE A 226 19.88 -9.91 3.06
C PHE A 226 20.24 -10.87 1.93
N THR A 227 21.21 -11.72 2.18
CA THR A 227 21.67 -12.79 1.28
C THR A 227 20.82 -14.05 1.42
N GLU A 228 20.86 -14.93 0.39
CA GLU A 228 20.44 -16.34 0.42
C GLU A 228 18.99 -16.65 0.78
N GLY A 229 18.08 -15.71 0.63
CA GLY A 229 16.65 -15.98 0.80
C GLY A 229 16.20 -16.47 2.19
N HIS A 230 17.10 -16.55 3.15
CA HIS A 230 16.82 -16.98 4.51
C HIS A 230 16.30 -15.86 5.42
N TYR A 231 16.01 -14.73 4.86
CA TYR A 231 15.43 -13.61 5.60
C TYR A 231 13.95 -13.87 5.86
N GLU A 232 13.56 -13.92 7.12
CA GLU A 232 12.20 -14.24 7.55
C GLU A 232 11.38 -13.00 7.93
N GLY A 233 11.86 -11.82 7.63
CA GLY A 233 11.10 -10.60 7.88
C GLY A 233 11.93 -9.39 8.24
N PRO A 234 11.33 -8.20 8.25
CA PRO A 234 12.02 -6.95 8.49
C PRO A 234 12.66 -6.84 9.88
N LEU A 235 12.30 -7.72 10.81
CA LEU A 235 12.87 -7.77 12.17
C LEU A 235 14.16 -8.58 12.26
N GLY A 236 14.69 -9.08 11.13
CA GLY A 236 15.96 -9.77 11.08
C GLY A 236 15.98 -11.11 11.81
N LYS A 237 14.84 -11.70 12.07
CA LYS A 237 14.74 -13.08 12.61
C LYS A 237 14.83 -14.04 11.45
N GLY A 238 16.00 -14.45 11.12
CA GLY A 238 16.19 -15.39 10.04
C GLY A 238 17.66 -15.67 9.87
N ALA A 239 17.96 -16.66 9.05
CA ALA A 239 19.33 -17.06 8.79
C ALA A 239 20.05 -16.17 7.77
N GLY A 240 19.40 -15.15 7.21
CA GLY A 240 20.01 -14.26 6.24
C GLY A 240 21.07 -13.34 6.87
N ILE A 241 22.11 -13.09 6.11
CA ILE A 241 23.20 -12.17 6.50
C ILE A 241 22.94 -10.81 5.90
N MET A 242 22.78 -9.81 6.77
CA MET A 242 22.67 -8.42 6.31
C MET A 242 24.00 -7.96 5.71
N LEU A 243 23.94 -7.42 4.49
CA LEU A 243 25.11 -6.90 3.81
C LEU A 243 25.56 -5.56 4.42
N PRO A 244 26.87 -5.37 4.68
CA PRO A 244 27.37 -4.13 5.29
C PRO A 244 27.05 -2.86 4.47
N SER A 245 26.97 -2.98 3.16
CA SER A 245 26.69 -1.89 2.22
C SER A 245 25.31 -1.29 2.40
N VAL A 246 24.34 -2.02 2.95
CA VAL A 246 22.99 -1.52 3.24
C VAL A 246 23.00 -0.33 4.20
N LYS A 247 23.99 -0.27 5.10
CA LYS A 247 24.18 0.86 6.02
C LYS A 247 24.46 2.19 5.33
N LYS A 248 24.90 2.13 4.06
CA LYS A 248 25.15 3.31 3.22
C LYS A 248 23.93 3.71 2.38
N SER A 249 22.86 2.93 2.44
CA SER A 249 21.63 3.26 1.73
C SER A 249 20.93 4.46 2.38
N ALA A 250 20.32 5.32 1.57
CA ALA A 250 19.45 6.40 2.05
C ALA A 250 18.24 5.89 2.84
N PHE A 251 17.91 4.61 2.69
CA PHE A 251 16.73 3.98 3.31
C PHE A 251 17.07 3.11 4.53
N TYR A 252 18.36 3.06 4.94
CA TYR A 252 18.72 2.28 6.12
C TYR A 252 17.86 2.67 7.34
N PRO A 253 17.32 1.73 8.13
CA PRO A 253 17.56 0.27 8.12
C PRO A 253 16.62 -0.54 7.18
N ASP A 254 15.84 0.10 6.35
CA ASP A 254 14.78 -0.54 5.55
C ASP A 254 15.28 -1.13 4.21
N GLY A 255 16.58 -1.18 3.98
CA GLY A 255 17.20 -1.83 2.82
C GLY A 255 17.77 -0.88 1.77
N TYR A 256 17.88 -1.34 0.53
CA TYR A 256 18.40 -0.57 -0.60
C TYR A 256 17.36 0.22 -1.36
N TYR A 257 16.12 -0.26 -1.35
CA TYR A 257 15.02 0.32 -2.10
C TYR A 257 13.76 0.34 -1.22
N LEU A 258 13.34 1.54 -0.85
CA LEU A 258 12.13 1.73 -0.08
C LEU A 258 10.92 1.83 -1.02
N HIS A 259 10.26 0.69 -1.23
CA HIS A 259 9.04 0.68 -2.02
C HIS A 259 7.92 1.39 -1.27
N ARG A 260 7.24 2.27 -2.01
CA ARG A 260 5.97 2.86 -1.60
C ARG A 260 5.02 2.81 -2.77
N SER A 261 3.86 2.28 -2.56
CA SER A 261 2.76 2.52 -3.46
C SER A 261 1.70 3.37 -2.80
N PHE A 262 1.05 4.15 -3.62
CA PHE A 262 -0.06 4.99 -3.19
C PHE A 262 -1.28 4.69 -4.03
N TRP A 263 -2.42 4.72 -3.39
CA TRP A 263 -3.65 4.99 -4.07
C TRP A 263 -3.64 6.42 -4.58
N LEU A 264 -4.12 6.60 -5.76
CA LEU A 264 -4.26 7.88 -6.40
C LEU A 264 -5.64 8.00 -7.04
N ALA A 265 -6.06 9.23 -7.24
CA ALA A 265 -7.26 9.58 -7.98
C ALA A 265 -6.93 10.53 -9.11
N HIS A 266 -7.68 10.42 -10.20
CA HIS A 266 -7.71 11.46 -11.22
C HIS A 266 -8.23 12.77 -10.62
N ASN A 267 -7.62 13.90 -10.95
CA ASN A 267 -7.95 15.20 -10.35
C ASN A 267 -9.43 15.56 -10.50
N ALA A 268 -10.06 15.18 -11.61
CA ALA A 268 -11.48 15.42 -11.84
C ALA A 268 -12.38 14.73 -10.79
N LEU A 269 -12.00 13.55 -10.29
CA LEU A 269 -12.72 12.87 -9.22
C LEU A 269 -12.60 13.65 -7.90
N THR A 270 -11.39 14.09 -7.54
CA THR A 270 -11.16 14.83 -6.30
C THR A 270 -11.90 16.16 -6.28
N GLU A 271 -12.06 16.79 -7.44
CA GLU A 271 -12.74 18.10 -7.60
C GLU A 271 -14.25 17.97 -7.60
N LYS A 272 -14.79 17.00 -8.36
CA LYS A 272 -16.25 16.89 -8.59
C LYS A 272 -16.95 16.01 -7.54
N HIS A 273 -16.26 15.00 -7.01
CA HIS A 273 -16.81 14.01 -6.10
C HIS A 273 -15.90 13.74 -4.89
N PRO A 274 -15.50 14.78 -4.12
CA PRO A 274 -14.56 14.63 -3.00
C PRO A 274 -15.03 13.60 -1.95
N ASN A 275 -16.34 13.52 -1.70
CA ASN A 275 -16.89 12.55 -0.76
C ASN A 275 -16.74 11.08 -1.21
N VAL A 276 -16.64 10.81 -2.52
CA VAL A 276 -16.31 9.47 -3.03
C VAL A 276 -14.88 9.11 -2.66
N VAL A 277 -13.96 10.06 -2.77
CA VAL A 277 -12.57 9.89 -2.32
C VAL A 277 -12.52 9.63 -0.81
N VAL A 278 -13.22 10.43 0.00
CA VAL A 278 -13.30 10.24 1.46
C VAL A 278 -13.85 8.85 1.80
N ALA A 279 -14.89 8.39 1.10
CA ALA A 279 -15.46 7.06 1.30
C ALA A 279 -14.45 5.94 1.03
N PHE A 280 -13.64 6.06 -0.04
CA PHE A 280 -12.58 5.11 -0.36
C PHE A 280 -11.52 5.08 0.75
N LEU A 281 -11.08 6.24 1.23
CA LEU A 281 -10.10 6.37 2.31
C LEU A 281 -10.59 5.70 3.60
N MET A 282 -11.86 5.92 3.95
CA MET A 282 -12.49 5.27 5.11
C MET A 282 -12.58 3.74 4.93
N ALA A 283 -12.98 3.28 3.76
CA ALA A 283 -13.08 1.85 3.45
C ALA A 283 -11.72 1.15 3.51
N GLN A 284 -10.67 1.80 3.01
CA GLN A 284 -9.32 1.26 3.09
C GLN A 284 -8.82 1.17 4.54
N GLN A 285 -9.02 2.20 5.34
CA GLN A 285 -8.60 2.17 6.75
C GLN A 285 -9.35 1.10 7.54
N GLU A 286 -10.64 0.92 7.28
CA GLU A 286 -11.43 -0.18 7.86
C GLU A 286 -10.87 -1.55 7.46
N ALA A 287 -10.53 -1.74 6.18
CA ALA A 287 -9.92 -2.98 5.72
C ALA A 287 -8.56 -3.24 6.38
N VAL A 288 -7.69 -2.23 6.48
CA VAL A 288 -6.40 -2.35 7.18
C VAL A 288 -6.60 -2.76 8.64
N ALA A 289 -7.51 -2.10 9.36
CA ALA A 289 -7.81 -2.42 10.75
C ALA A 289 -8.33 -3.86 10.92
N ALA A 290 -9.24 -4.30 10.03
CA ALA A 290 -9.77 -5.65 10.06
C ALA A 290 -8.69 -6.71 9.78
N LEU A 291 -7.85 -6.47 8.77
CA LEU A 291 -6.82 -7.42 8.36
C LEU A 291 -5.67 -7.55 9.38
N THR A 292 -5.32 -6.45 10.04
CA THR A 292 -4.30 -6.51 11.12
C THR A 292 -4.77 -7.29 12.35
N ALA A 293 -6.08 -7.44 12.54
CA ALA A 293 -6.66 -8.27 13.59
C ALA A 293 -6.81 -9.74 13.20
N MET A 294 -6.59 -10.10 11.92
CA MET A 294 -6.73 -11.46 11.43
C MET A 294 -5.42 -12.25 11.53
N ASN A 295 -5.53 -13.57 11.54
CA ASN A 295 -4.37 -14.45 11.37
C ASN A 295 -3.73 -14.23 9.98
N PRO A 296 -2.38 -14.06 9.87
CA PRO A 296 -1.71 -13.78 8.60
C PRO A 296 -1.98 -14.82 7.50
N GLY A 297 -2.08 -16.09 7.85
CA GLY A 297 -2.45 -17.14 6.91
C GLY A 297 -3.88 -16.96 6.38
N ALA A 298 -4.83 -16.55 7.22
CA ALA A 298 -6.18 -16.25 6.79
C ALA A 298 -6.24 -15.02 5.88
N VAL A 299 -5.43 -14.00 6.16
CA VAL A 299 -5.29 -12.82 5.28
C VAL A 299 -4.83 -13.22 3.89
N SER A 300 -3.81 -14.08 3.79
CA SER A 300 -3.29 -14.54 2.49
C SER A 300 -4.31 -15.36 1.69
N GLN A 301 -5.20 -16.11 2.37
CA GLN A 301 -6.22 -16.91 1.70
C GLN A 301 -7.29 -16.09 0.98
N LEU A 302 -7.45 -14.80 1.32
CA LEU A 302 -8.33 -13.88 0.56
C LEU A 302 -7.89 -13.74 -0.90
N VAL A 303 -6.63 -13.95 -1.18
CA VAL A 303 -6.00 -13.76 -2.51
C VAL A 303 -5.29 -15.01 -3.01
N LYS A 304 -5.67 -16.17 -2.50
CA LYS A 304 -5.06 -17.47 -2.85
C LYS A 304 -5.02 -17.72 -4.36
N GLU A 305 -6.06 -17.36 -5.07
CA GLU A 305 -6.16 -17.55 -6.52
C GLU A 305 -5.12 -16.72 -7.30
N TYR A 306 -4.70 -15.58 -6.76
CA TYR A 306 -3.71 -14.70 -7.37
C TYR A 306 -2.28 -15.04 -6.95
N TRP A 307 -2.05 -15.23 -5.66
CA TRP A 307 -0.71 -15.51 -5.14
C TRP A 307 -0.30 -16.96 -5.34
N LYS A 308 -1.27 -17.90 -5.37
CA LYS A 308 -1.04 -19.36 -5.47
C LYS A 308 -0.13 -19.89 -4.37
N LEU A 309 -0.19 -19.28 -3.20
CA LEU A 309 0.55 -19.67 -2.00
C LEU A 309 -0.36 -20.46 -1.07
N ASP A 310 0.22 -21.41 -0.34
CA ASP A 310 -0.43 -22.00 0.82
C ASP A 310 -0.50 -20.99 1.99
N ALA A 311 -1.18 -21.37 3.07
CA ALA A 311 -1.38 -20.48 4.20
C ALA A 311 -0.07 -20.11 4.92
N GLU A 312 0.91 -21.02 4.96
CA GLU A 312 2.19 -20.78 5.62
C GLU A 312 3.06 -19.81 4.81
N ALA A 313 3.26 -20.09 3.53
CA ALA A 313 4.01 -19.20 2.64
C ALA A 313 3.32 -17.82 2.52
N GLY A 314 2.00 -17.81 2.43
CA GLY A 314 1.22 -16.57 2.41
C GLY A 314 1.32 -15.77 3.71
N ALA A 315 1.39 -16.44 4.87
CA ALA A 315 1.61 -15.78 6.15
C ALA A 315 2.97 -15.08 6.21
N LYS A 316 4.01 -15.64 5.60
CA LYS A 316 5.33 -14.99 5.48
C LYS A 316 5.21 -13.68 4.70
N VAL A 317 4.50 -13.68 3.56
CA VAL A 317 4.27 -12.45 2.79
C VAL A 317 3.55 -11.40 3.63
N VAL A 318 2.48 -11.76 4.31
CA VAL A 318 1.69 -10.83 5.12
C VAL A 318 2.50 -10.24 6.26
N LYS A 319 3.31 -11.05 6.96
CA LYS A 319 4.19 -10.60 8.06
C LYS A 319 5.32 -9.70 7.58
N ASP A 320 5.86 -9.99 6.40
CA ASP A 320 6.99 -9.27 5.83
C ASP A 320 6.55 -8.03 5.03
N ASP A 321 5.27 -7.99 4.65
CA ASP A 321 4.70 -6.87 3.93
C ASP A 321 4.28 -5.77 4.90
N VAL A 322 4.96 -4.68 4.82
CA VAL A 322 4.91 -3.64 5.83
C VAL A 322 3.61 -2.86 5.87
N LEU A 323 2.74 -2.96 4.86
CA LEU A 323 1.43 -2.31 4.99
C LEU A 323 0.66 -2.88 6.19
N PHE A 324 0.59 -4.23 6.30
CA PHE A 324 -0.07 -4.87 7.43
C PHE A 324 0.71 -4.70 8.74
N ALA A 325 2.03 -4.80 8.68
CA ALA A 325 2.90 -4.54 9.81
C ALA A 325 2.82 -3.09 10.30
N ARG A 326 2.49 -2.15 9.42
CA ARG A 326 2.26 -0.75 9.77
C ARG A 326 0.93 -0.52 10.50
N GLY A 327 -0.12 -1.26 10.15
CA GLY A 327 -1.47 -1.13 10.72
C GLY A 327 -2.12 0.24 10.50
N TRP A 328 -1.57 1.07 9.61
CA TRP A 328 -1.96 2.44 9.39
C TRP A 328 -1.63 2.89 7.97
N ALA A 329 -2.63 3.26 7.20
CA ALA A 329 -2.46 3.61 5.78
C ALA A 329 -2.25 5.12 5.53
N TRP A 330 -2.46 5.99 6.52
CA TRP A 330 -2.36 7.44 6.36
C TRP A 330 -0.93 7.87 6.03
N PRO A 331 -0.71 8.66 4.95
CA PRO A 331 0.63 9.08 4.55
C PRO A 331 1.29 9.99 5.59
N THR A 332 2.60 9.85 5.70
CA THR A 332 3.45 10.71 6.50
C THR A 332 4.48 11.43 5.63
N GLU A 333 5.18 12.38 6.23
CA GLU A 333 6.31 13.05 5.61
C GLU A 333 7.36 12.05 5.09
N ASN A 334 7.59 10.95 5.82
CA ASN A 334 8.56 9.94 5.40
C ASN A 334 8.11 9.14 4.18
N ASP A 335 6.81 8.94 3.99
CA ASP A 335 6.30 8.34 2.75
C ASP A 335 6.57 9.25 1.54
N ALA A 336 6.38 10.55 1.71
CA ALA A 336 6.71 11.53 0.67
C ALA A 336 8.23 11.59 0.40
N ARG A 337 9.05 11.50 1.46
CA ARG A 337 10.53 11.42 1.32
C ARG A 337 10.96 10.17 0.57
N ALA A 338 10.31 9.03 0.77
CA ALA A 338 10.61 7.82 0.00
C ALA A 338 10.42 8.03 -1.50
N VAL A 339 9.38 8.77 -1.90
CA VAL A 339 9.16 9.16 -3.31
C VAL A 339 10.29 10.08 -3.79
N LEU A 340 10.65 11.10 -3.00
CA LEU A 340 11.71 12.04 -3.34
C LEU A 340 13.06 11.33 -3.52
N GLU A 341 13.48 10.53 -2.53
CA GLU A 341 14.76 9.81 -2.58
C GLU A 341 14.81 8.82 -3.74
N THR A 342 13.73 8.08 -3.97
CA THR A 342 13.66 7.18 -5.13
C THR A 342 13.81 7.94 -6.44
N SER A 343 13.30 9.16 -6.56
CA SER A 343 13.40 9.95 -7.79
C SER A 343 14.85 10.25 -8.18
N LYS A 344 15.75 10.46 -7.20
CA LYS A 344 17.17 10.68 -7.44
C LYS A 344 17.81 9.50 -8.18
N TYR A 345 17.39 8.29 -7.85
CA TYR A 345 17.90 7.07 -8.49
C TYR A 345 17.32 6.81 -9.87
N LEU A 346 16.10 7.27 -10.13
CA LEU A 346 15.46 7.07 -11.43
C LEU A 346 16.10 7.90 -12.54
N VAL A 347 16.83 8.96 -12.20
CA VAL A 347 17.65 9.73 -13.15
C VAL A 347 18.80 8.88 -13.68
N ASP A 348 19.49 8.14 -12.80
CA ASP A 348 20.58 7.26 -13.18
C ASP A 348 20.14 6.20 -14.21
N ASN A 349 18.90 5.73 -14.07
CA ASN A 349 18.28 4.77 -14.97
C ASN A 349 17.60 5.43 -16.20
N LYS A 350 17.72 6.76 -16.35
CA LYS A 350 17.10 7.53 -17.45
C LYS A 350 15.57 7.38 -17.52
N VAL A 351 14.92 7.14 -16.38
CA VAL A 351 13.46 7.02 -16.28
C VAL A 351 12.80 8.39 -16.26
N ILE A 352 13.46 9.37 -15.61
CA ILE A 352 13.10 10.79 -15.59
C ILE A 352 14.35 11.63 -15.88
N PRO A 353 14.20 12.86 -16.40
CA PRO A 353 15.34 13.70 -16.78
C PRO A 353 16.07 14.31 -15.59
N GLU A 354 15.39 14.59 -14.49
CA GLU A 354 15.91 15.22 -13.27
C GLU A 354 15.18 14.70 -12.03
N PRO A 355 15.79 14.76 -10.85
CA PRO A 355 15.11 14.40 -9.61
C PRO A 355 13.90 15.31 -9.37
N LEU A 356 12.87 14.77 -8.71
CA LEU A 356 11.74 15.58 -8.28
C LEU A 356 12.19 16.62 -7.24
N ALA A 357 11.67 17.84 -7.34
CA ALA A 357 11.75 18.80 -6.26
C ALA A 357 10.78 18.44 -5.13
N TRP A 358 11.12 18.78 -3.89
CA TRP A 358 10.24 18.56 -2.73
C TRP A 358 8.84 19.17 -2.92
N SER A 359 8.77 20.35 -3.53
CA SER A 359 7.51 21.02 -3.86
C SER A 359 6.63 20.22 -4.83
N GLN A 360 7.21 19.49 -5.78
CA GLN A 360 6.47 18.63 -6.71
C GLN A 360 5.88 17.43 -5.98
N VAL A 361 6.65 16.81 -5.06
CA VAL A 361 6.15 15.68 -4.26
C VAL A 361 5.03 16.15 -3.33
N LYS A 362 5.19 17.28 -2.64
CA LYS A 362 4.13 17.88 -1.82
C LYS A 362 2.89 18.20 -2.65
N GLY A 363 3.08 18.83 -3.80
CA GLY A 363 1.99 19.21 -4.72
C GLY A 363 1.13 18.02 -5.16
N ALA A 364 1.73 16.81 -5.25
CA ALA A 364 0.98 15.60 -5.59
C ALA A 364 -0.04 15.17 -4.51
N PHE A 365 0.11 15.64 -3.27
CA PHE A 365 -0.82 15.38 -2.16
C PHE A 365 -1.75 16.56 -1.86
N GLU A 366 -1.52 17.72 -2.41
CA GLU A 366 -2.16 18.97 -1.99
C GLU A 366 -3.69 18.91 -2.06
N ARG A 367 -4.24 18.37 -3.16
CA ARG A 367 -5.69 18.23 -3.35
C ARG A 367 -6.34 17.24 -2.41
N THR A 368 -5.61 16.21 -2.00
CA THR A 368 -6.14 15.11 -1.20
C THR A 368 -5.88 15.28 0.30
N ALA A 369 -4.93 16.11 0.70
CA ALA A 369 -4.63 16.33 2.12
C ALA A 369 -5.85 16.69 2.98
N PRO A 370 -6.75 17.60 2.57
CA PRO A 370 -7.97 17.89 3.33
C PRO A 370 -8.95 16.71 3.36
N LEU A 371 -9.02 15.90 2.29
CA LEU A 371 -9.88 14.72 2.22
C LEU A 371 -9.36 13.60 3.12
N VAL A 372 -8.06 13.41 3.15
CA VAL A 372 -7.39 12.47 4.08
C VAL A 372 -7.63 12.88 5.52
N LYS A 373 -7.51 14.18 5.84
CA LYS A 373 -7.85 14.70 7.17
C LYS A 373 -9.29 14.40 7.54
N GLN A 374 -10.24 14.68 6.65
CA GLN A 374 -11.66 14.42 6.87
C GLN A 374 -11.94 12.93 7.12
N ALA A 375 -11.32 12.04 6.36
CA ALA A 375 -11.45 10.59 6.56
C ALA A 375 -10.87 10.16 7.91
N TYR A 376 -9.68 10.69 8.26
CA TYR A 376 -9.05 10.42 9.55
C TYR A 376 -9.92 10.89 10.74
N GLU A 377 -10.48 12.08 10.67
CA GLU A 377 -11.36 12.61 11.73
C GLU A 377 -12.63 11.76 11.93
N ARG A 378 -13.12 11.11 10.86
CA ARG A 378 -14.29 10.22 10.93
C ARG A 378 -13.94 8.83 11.46
N MET A 379 -12.80 8.29 11.07
CA MET A 379 -12.41 6.93 11.41
C MET A 379 -11.69 6.85 12.75
N GLY A 380 -10.97 7.89 13.10
CA GLY A 380 -9.98 7.89 14.20
C GLY A 380 -8.97 6.78 13.96
N SER A 381 -7.70 6.93 14.22
CA SER A 381 -6.88 5.72 14.29
C SER A 381 -5.51 5.96 14.84
N LYS A 382 -5.14 5.08 15.75
CA LYS A 382 -3.75 4.76 16.07
C LYS A 382 -3.38 3.53 15.25
N PRO A 383 -2.09 3.30 14.95
CA PRO A 383 -1.64 2.03 14.42
C PRO A 383 -2.20 0.89 15.28
N ALA A 384 -2.74 -0.13 14.63
CA ALA A 384 -3.29 -1.27 15.35
C ALA A 384 -2.15 -1.99 16.08
N ALA A 385 -2.37 -2.36 17.33
CA ALA A 385 -1.45 -3.23 18.06
C ALA A 385 -1.70 -4.68 17.61
N SER A 386 -0.70 -5.30 16.99
CA SER A 386 -0.71 -6.74 16.70
C SER A 386 0.72 -7.27 16.72
N GLU A 387 0.89 -8.58 16.77
CA GLU A 387 2.21 -9.23 16.85
C GLU A 387 3.14 -8.94 15.65
N PHE A 388 2.56 -8.57 14.50
CA PHE A 388 3.31 -8.26 13.29
C PHE A 388 3.27 -6.78 12.88
N VAL A 389 2.56 -5.94 13.64
CA VAL A 389 2.55 -4.49 13.39
C VAL A 389 3.80 -3.86 13.97
N ARG A 390 4.59 -3.25 13.12
CA ARG A 390 5.79 -2.49 13.49
C ARG A 390 5.41 -1.03 13.71
N THR A 391 5.44 -0.59 14.95
CA THR A 391 5.16 0.81 15.31
C THR A 391 6.41 1.69 15.34
N ASP A 392 7.60 1.09 15.26
CA ASP A 392 8.91 1.74 15.33
C ASP A 392 9.52 2.04 13.94
N THR A 393 8.84 1.67 12.86
CA THR A 393 9.33 1.89 11.51
C THR A 393 9.49 3.35 11.17
N ALA A 394 10.44 3.66 10.29
CA ALA A 394 10.64 5.01 9.76
C ALA A 394 9.37 5.58 9.11
N ASP A 395 8.50 4.70 8.59
CA ASP A 395 7.23 5.04 7.96
C ASP A 395 6.25 5.79 8.85
N LEU A 396 6.24 5.45 10.12
CA LEU A 396 5.35 6.06 11.12
C LEU A 396 6.00 7.27 11.79
N ARG A 397 7.26 7.56 11.44
CA ARG A 397 7.93 8.78 11.87
C ARG A 397 7.61 9.91 10.90
N GLY A 398 7.60 11.10 11.40
CA GLY A 398 7.29 12.29 10.63
C GLY A 398 5.82 12.72 10.78
N LEU A 399 5.55 13.90 10.30
CA LEU A 399 4.26 14.53 10.42
C LEU A 399 3.25 13.89 9.44
N PRO A 400 2.00 13.66 9.87
CA PRO A 400 0.97 13.11 9.00
C PRO A 400 0.60 14.09 7.89
N LEU A 401 -0.01 13.59 6.82
CA LEU A 401 -0.34 14.35 5.63
C LEU A 401 -1.15 15.64 5.91
N TRP A 402 -2.06 15.61 6.86
CA TRP A 402 -2.85 16.80 7.23
C TRP A 402 -2.05 17.91 7.95
N GLN A 403 -0.77 17.66 8.25
CA GLN A 403 0.20 18.65 8.72
C GLN A 403 1.27 18.95 7.65
N MET A 404 0.97 18.71 6.39
CA MET A 404 1.90 18.85 5.27
C MET A 404 2.49 20.29 5.14
N ASN A 405 1.79 21.30 5.63
CA ASN A 405 2.31 22.67 5.69
C ASN A 405 3.57 22.80 6.57
N GLN A 406 3.76 21.88 7.53
CA GLN A 406 4.91 21.83 8.43
C GLN A 406 6.02 20.88 7.91
N TRP A 407 5.78 20.17 6.83
CA TRP A 407 6.80 19.30 6.24
C TRP A 407 7.98 20.11 5.74
N THR A 408 9.17 19.72 6.15
CA THR A 408 10.41 20.39 5.78
C THR A 408 11.22 19.55 4.81
N GLU A 409 11.84 20.22 3.84
CA GLU A 409 12.89 19.60 3.07
C GLU A 409 14.12 19.48 4.01
N ARG A 410 14.47 18.24 4.34
CA ARG A 410 15.74 17.96 5.01
C ARG A 410 16.70 17.47 3.96
N SER A 411 17.82 18.14 3.83
CA SER A 411 18.95 17.78 2.99
C SER A 411 19.57 16.43 3.41
#